data_4120cc82bd7f7f91fd6488786cc9a115
#
_entry.id   4120cc82bd7f7f91fd6488786cc9a115
#
_cell.length_a   1.000
_cell.length_b   1.000
_cell.length_c   1.000
_cell.angle_alpha   90.00
_cell.angle_beta   90.00
_cell.angle_gamma   90.00
#
_symmetry.space_group_name_H-M   'P 1'
#
loop_
_entity.id
_entity.type
_entity.pdbx_description
1 polymer ?
#
loop_
_entity_poly.entity_id
_entity_poly.type
_entity_poly.pdbx_seq_one_letter_code
_entity_poly.pdbx_strand_id
1 'polypeptide(L)'
;MARIKDIARLANVSPSTVSNVIHKRKEKVSPEIYRRVEKILEEEQYVTHMGARMLSAGGSRLIALILAYKRIEKESITEDPFVSSVIGAVQLALQEKGYFLLLYSNPDMEECVRISREWNVDGIILLGAKREGYYKIKANLSVPVVSIDTPFSAEDKDYVNVGLKDYEAAKEMTKYLLSMGHRKIAFFSLTEGGELLEKHYIDSERYRGYKDAMEEEGLSAGVWHNLSFTEEWRKKQYLSFYEEKFFHATALFVTADIMALEMMRFCMDRAISIPEQLSIAGFDGIKAGRCMHPMLTTMEQDSAEKGRRAVKELLSLLSAGACLFADAREKQRVVSCKQEKENSRNKVSEVEGKCKNILLPAKLFFGETVARI
;
A
#
# COMPACT_ATOMS: atom_id res chain seq x y z
N MET A 1 11.18 -5.79 -35.84
CA MET A 1 11.96 -5.01 -34.87
C MET A 1 13.41 -5.42 -34.95
N ALA A 2 14.31 -4.47 -35.16
CA ALA A 2 15.74 -4.72 -35.27
C ALA A 2 16.30 -5.29 -33.95
N ARG A 3 17.21 -6.25 -34.03
CA ARG A 3 17.91 -6.81 -32.86
C ARG A 3 19.30 -6.20 -32.74
N ILE A 4 19.92 -6.26 -31.55
CA ILE A 4 21.31 -5.76 -31.37
C ILE A 4 22.26 -6.32 -32.43
N LYS A 5 22.09 -7.58 -32.85
CA LYS A 5 22.89 -8.22 -33.92
C LYS A 5 22.68 -7.58 -35.27
N ASP A 6 21.48 -7.11 -35.58
CA ASP A 6 21.18 -6.44 -36.85
C ASP A 6 21.80 -5.04 -36.88
N ILE A 7 21.69 -4.28 -35.79
CA ILE A 7 22.38 -2.97 -35.63
C ILE A 7 23.90 -3.16 -35.70
N ALA A 8 24.45 -4.19 -35.08
CA ALA A 8 25.88 -4.48 -35.11
C ALA A 8 26.37 -4.74 -36.56
N ARG A 9 25.58 -5.49 -37.34
CA ARG A 9 25.86 -5.75 -38.77
C ARG A 9 25.80 -4.48 -39.59
N LEU A 10 24.75 -3.67 -39.42
CA LEU A 10 24.60 -2.39 -40.14
C LEU A 10 25.71 -1.39 -39.81
N ALA A 11 26.12 -1.34 -38.55
CA ALA A 11 27.21 -0.46 -38.11
C ALA A 11 28.61 -1.04 -38.34
N ASN A 12 28.73 -2.26 -38.83
CA ASN A 12 29.98 -3.01 -38.97
C ASN A 12 30.84 -3.01 -37.69
N VAL A 13 30.20 -3.37 -36.56
CA VAL A 13 30.84 -3.45 -35.25
C VAL A 13 30.38 -4.70 -34.51
N SER A 14 31.00 -5.01 -33.35
CA SER A 14 30.56 -6.11 -32.53
C SER A 14 29.24 -5.78 -31.76
N PRO A 15 28.42 -6.79 -31.41
CA PRO A 15 27.24 -6.57 -30.56
C PRO A 15 27.58 -5.93 -29.20
N SER A 16 28.80 -6.18 -28.67
CA SER A 16 29.28 -5.56 -27.44
C SER A 16 29.54 -4.06 -27.61
N THR A 17 29.99 -3.62 -28.78
CA THR A 17 30.17 -2.21 -29.12
C THR A 17 28.82 -1.49 -29.18
N VAL A 18 27.81 -2.08 -29.83
CA VAL A 18 26.45 -1.56 -29.87
C VAL A 18 25.88 -1.47 -28.43
N SER A 19 26.07 -2.50 -27.61
CA SER A 19 25.67 -2.48 -26.21
C SER A 19 26.31 -1.34 -25.42
N ASN A 20 27.60 -1.05 -25.64
CA ASN A 20 28.30 0.07 -24.99
C ASN A 20 27.71 1.43 -25.40
N VAL A 21 27.31 1.61 -26.66
CA VAL A 21 26.65 2.83 -27.14
C VAL A 21 25.27 2.98 -26.53
N ILE A 22 24.45 1.92 -26.52
CA ILE A 22 23.12 1.89 -25.88
C ILE A 22 23.20 2.28 -24.40
N HIS A 23 24.23 1.79 -23.69
CA HIS A 23 24.47 2.08 -22.27
C HIS A 23 25.29 3.36 -22.03
N LYS A 24 25.51 4.20 -23.07
CA LYS A 24 26.21 5.49 -22.98
C LYS A 24 27.63 5.40 -22.39
N ARG A 25 28.31 4.25 -22.55
CA ARG A 25 29.70 4.03 -22.09
C ARG A 25 30.69 4.61 -23.10
N LYS A 26 30.73 5.94 -23.17
CA LYS A 26 31.54 6.67 -24.16
C LYS A 26 33.03 6.36 -24.06
N GLU A 27 33.52 6.02 -22.89
CA GLU A 27 34.91 5.66 -22.63
C GLU A 27 35.35 4.31 -23.26
N LYS A 28 34.38 3.49 -23.71
CA LYS A 28 34.65 2.15 -24.31
C LYS A 28 34.49 2.10 -25.80
N VAL A 29 34.16 3.23 -26.43
CA VAL A 29 33.87 3.30 -27.88
C VAL A 29 34.44 4.59 -28.45
N SER A 30 35.12 4.53 -29.63
CA SER A 30 35.60 5.75 -30.26
C SER A 30 34.44 6.69 -30.61
N PRO A 31 34.66 8.02 -30.60
CA PRO A 31 33.61 9.00 -30.91
C PRO A 31 32.98 8.82 -32.29
N GLU A 32 33.74 8.35 -33.27
CA GLU A 32 33.27 8.08 -34.63
C GLU A 32 32.30 6.90 -34.65
N ILE A 33 32.68 5.76 -34.04
CA ILE A 33 31.85 4.56 -33.93
C ILE A 33 30.61 4.87 -33.13
N TYR A 34 30.73 5.65 -32.05
CA TYR A 34 29.62 6.03 -31.20
C TYR A 34 28.52 6.77 -32.01
N ARG A 35 28.90 7.80 -32.77
CA ARG A 35 27.96 8.57 -33.62
C ARG A 35 27.33 7.69 -34.70
N ARG A 36 28.11 6.83 -35.34
CA ARG A 36 27.62 5.93 -36.39
C ARG A 36 26.57 4.96 -35.86
N VAL A 37 26.83 4.33 -34.71
CA VAL A 37 25.89 3.40 -34.09
C VAL A 37 24.65 4.15 -33.59
N GLU A 38 24.80 5.33 -32.99
CA GLU A 38 23.69 6.17 -32.51
C GLU A 38 22.75 6.54 -33.67
N LYS A 39 23.28 6.95 -34.82
CA LYS A 39 22.50 7.26 -36.03
C LYS A 39 21.70 6.03 -36.51
N ILE A 40 22.33 4.86 -36.58
CA ILE A 40 21.65 3.62 -37.01
C ILE A 40 20.58 3.21 -36.01
N LEU A 41 20.78 3.38 -34.70
CA LEU A 41 19.77 3.12 -33.68
C LEU A 41 18.53 4.03 -33.87
N GLU A 42 18.73 5.29 -34.25
CA GLU A 42 17.65 6.23 -34.56
C GLU A 42 16.92 5.85 -35.86
N GLU A 43 17.67 5.59 -36.95
CA GLU A 43 17.12 5.21 -38.25
C GLU A 43 16.28 3.93 -38.19
N GLU A 44 16.76 2.93 -37.45
CA GLU A 44 16.08 1.64 -37.23
C GLU A 44 15.03 1.68 -36.13
N GLN A 45 14.79 2.84 -35.51
CA GLN A 45 13.86 3.04 -34.39
C GLN A 45 14.07 1.97 -33.31
N TYR A 46 15.34 1.68 -33.00
CA TYR A 46 15.69 0.63 -32.05
C TYR A 46 15.29 0.99 -30.65
N VAL A 47 14.34 0.23 -30.08
CA VAL A 47 13.96 0.31 -28.67
C VAL A 47 14.57 -0.88 -27.93
N THR A 48 15.31 -0.59 -26.86
CA THR A 48 15.89 -1.63 -26.03
C THR A 48 14.78 -2.43 -25.36
N HIS A 49 14.67 -3.70 -25.69
CA HIS A 49 13.71 -4.59 -25.02
C HIS A 49 14.02 -4.68 -23.52
N MET A 50 12.97 -4.59 -22.68
CA MET A 50 13.08 -4.70 -21.22
C MET A 50 13.82 -5.98 -20.80
N GLY A 51 13.55 -7.13 -21.45
CA GLY A 51 14.27 -8.38 -21.17
C GLY A 51 15.79 -8.30 -21.40
N ALA A 52 16.25 -7.57 -22.43
CA ALA A 52 17.67 -7.34 -22.65
C ALA A 52 18.29 -6.36 -21.61
N ARG A 53 17.49 -5.41 -21.12
CA ARG A 53 17.86 -4.49 -20.04
C ARG A 53 18.02 -5.23 -18.72
N MET A 54 17.09 -6.13 -18.39
CA MET A 54 17.13 -6.98 -17.18
C MET A 54 18.41 -7.81 -17.11
N LEU A 55 18.86 -8.36 -18.25
CA LEU A 55 20.07 -9.17 -18.33
C LEU A 55 21.37 -8.34 -18.18
N SER A 56 21.35 -7.06 -18.54
CA SER A 56 22.56 -6.22 -18.60
C SER A 56 22.73 -5.25 -17.42
N ALA A 57 21.66 -4.86 -16.73
CA ALA A 57 21.65 -3.79 -15.75
C ALA A 57 21.60 -4.27 -14.27
N GLY A 58 21.56 -5.56 -14.02
CA GLY A 58 21.56 -6.13 -12.66
C GLY A 58 20.24 -5.96 -11.89
N GLY A 59 19.12 -5.61 -12.56
CA GLY A 59 17.78 -5.53 -11.98
C GLY A 59 16.72 -5.28 -13.05
N SER A 60 15.47 -5.59 -12.75
CA SER A 60 14.34 -5.43 -13.68
C SER A 60 13.80 -4.01 -13.74
N ARG A 61 14.06 -3.21 -12.72
CA ARG A 61 13.38 -1.94 -12.41
C ARG A 61 11.86 -2.08 -12.30
N LEU A 62 11.40 -3.27 -11.95
CA LEU A 62 9.99 -3.59 -11.75
C LEU A 62 9.71 -3.77 -10.27
N ILE A 63 8.78 -3.01 -9.73
CA ILE A 63 8.29 -3.15 -8.36
C ILE A 63 6.87 -3.69 -8.41
N ALA A 64 6.60 -4.77 -7.66
CA ALA A 64 5.25 -5.28 -7.52
C ALA A 64 4.51 -4.54 -6.39
N LEU A 65 3.30 -4.05 -6.70
CA LEU A 65 2.30 -3.69 -5.70
C LEU A 65 1.26 -4.81 -5.69
N ILE A 66 1.23 -5.55 -4.59
CA ILE A 66 0.32 -6.67 -4.40
C ILE A 66 -0.83 -6.20 -3.51
N LEU A 67 -2.05 -6.26 -4.04
CA LEU A 67 -3.28 -6.02 -3.30
C LEU A 67 -3.77 -7.35 -2.72
N ALA A 68 -3.58 -7.53 -1.42
CA ALA A 68 -3.82 -8.80 -0.72
C ALA A 68 -5.24 -8.95 -0.17
N TYR A 69 -6.20 -8.27 -0.77
CA TYR A 69 -7.61 -8.34 -0.38
C TYR A 69 -8.28 -9.58 -0.95
N LYS A 70 -9.23 -10.12 -0.22
CA LYS A 70 -10.10 -11.17 -0.78
C LYS A 70 -10.87 -10.61 -1.96
N ARG A 71 -10.94 -11.40 -3.02
CA ARG A 71 -11.72 -11.04 -4.20
C ARG A 71 -13.20 -11.07 -3.85
N ILE A 72 -13.87 -9.93 -3.98
CA ILE A 72 -15.32 -9.84 -3.94
C ILE A 72 -15.83 -10.15 -5.34
N GLU A 73 -16.77 -11.07 -5.48
CA GLU A 73 -17.36 -11.37 -6.79
C GLU A 73 -18.01 -10.11 -7.37
N LYS A 74 -17.60 -9.75 -8.59
CA LYS A 74 -18.12 -8.63 -9.40
C LYS A 74 -17.69 -7.22 -8.96
N GLU A 75 -16.88 -7.05 -7.90
CA GLU A 75 -16.36 -5.75 -7.49
C GLU A 75 -14.84 -5.74 -7.63
N SER A 76 -14.30 -4.68 -8.21
CA SER A 76 -12.85 -4.49 -8.29
C SER A 76 -12.35 -3.72 -7.08
N ILE A 77 -11.38 -4.26 -6.37
CA ILE A 77 -10.74 -3.56 -5.24
C ILE A 77 -10.13 -2.21 -5.64
N THR A 78 -9.85 -2.01 -6.93
CA THR A 78 -9.35 -0.72 -7.44
C THR A 78 -10.44 0.33 -7.57
N GLU A 79 -11.71 0.00 -7.38
CA GLU A 79 -12.81 0.97 -7.29
C GLU A 79 -12.86 1.65 -5.92
N ASP A 80 -12.25 1.04 -4.91
CA ASP A 80 -12.10 1.66 -3.59
C ASP A 80 -11.21 2.92 -3.69
N PRO A 81 -11.71 4.11 -3.28
CA PRO A 81 -10.98 5.37 -3.42
C PRO A 81 -9.68 5.42 -2.61
N PHE A 82 -9.62 4.76 -1.45
CA PHE A 82 -8.40 4.66 -0.65
C PHE A 82 -7.35 3.85 -1.41
N VAL A 83 -7.72 2.66 -1.90
CA VAL A 83 -6.83 1.78 -2.66
C VAL A 83 -6.34 2.46 -3.94
N SER A 84 -7.25 3.09 -4.70
CA SER A 84 -6.91 3.84 -5.92
C SER A 84 -5.93 4.97 -5.66
N SER A 85 -6.10 5.70 -4.56
CA SER A 85 -5.20 6.79 -4.17
C SER A 85 -3.80 6.27 -3.83
N VAL A 86 -3.70 5.14 -3.11
CA VAL A 86 -2.41 4.48 -2.83
C VAL A 86 -1.73 4.02 -4.11
N ILE A 87 -2.47 3.35 -5.04
CA ILE A 87 -1.93 2.88 -6.33
C ILE A 87 -1.37 4.05 -7.12
N GLY A 88 -2.13 5.15 -7.27
CA GLY A 88 -1.70 6.33 -8.00
C GLY A 88 -0.43 6.96 -7.42
N ALA A 89 -0.36 7.08 -6.09
CA ALA A 89 0.81 7.63 -5.41
C ALA A 89 2.06 6.74 -5.55
N VAL A 90 1.90 5.42 -5.43
CA VAL A 90 2.99 4.45 -5.65
C VAL A 90 3.49 4.53 -7.08
N GLN A 91 2.57 4.54 -8.08
CA GLN A 91 2.92 4.60 -9.49
C GLN A 91 3.73 5.87 -9.82
N LEU A 92 3.27 7.05 -9.38
CA LEU A 92 3.97 8.31 -9.62
C LEU A 92 5.35 8.34 -8.96
N ALA A 93 5.44 7.93 -7.68
CA ALA A 93 6.70 7.91 -6.95
C ALA A 93 7.73 6.94 -7.56
N LEU A 94 7.31 5.79 -8.07
CA LEU A 94 8.16 4.84 -8.78
C LEU A 94 8.62 5.40 -10.13
N GLN A 95 7.71 6.02 -10.89
CA GLN A 95 8.00 6.61 -12.19
C GLN A 95 9.09 7.69 -12.10
N GLU A 96 9.02 8.59 -11.09
CA GLU A 96 10.04 9.60 -10.82
C GLU A 96 11.44 9.01 -10.57
N LYS A 97 11.51 7.79 -10.09
CA LYS A 97 12.76 7.06 -9.82
C LYS A 97 13.16 6.10 -10.95
N GLY A 98 12.41 6.09 -12.05
CA GLY A 98 12.67 5.26 -13.23
C GLY A 98 12.36 3.77 -13.00
N TYR A 99 11.46 3.46 -12.08
CA TYR A 99 10.89 2.14 -11.86
C TYR A 99 9.53 2.00 -12.53
N PHE A 100 9.15 0.77 -12.84
CA PHE A 100 7.84 0.41 -13.36
C PHE A 100 7.04 -0.31 -12.28
N LEU A 101 5.73 -0.16 -12.33
CA LEU A 101 4.79 -0.80 -11.42
C LEU A 101 4.18 -2.05 -12.06
N LEU A 102 4.31 -3.20 -11.37
CA LEU A 102 3.50 -4.39 -11.61
C LEU A 102 2.37 -4.40 -10.57
N LEU A 103 1.14 -4.12 -10.98
CA LEU A 103 -0.03 -4.22 -10.11
C LEU A 103 -0.60 -5.64 -10.19
N TYR A 104 -0.72 -6.31 -9.04
CA TYR A 104 -1.27 -7.64 -8.95
C TYR A 104 -2.22 -7.77 -7.76
N SER A 105 -3.44 -8.24 -8.00
CA SER A 105 -4.45 -8.41 -6.95
C SER A 105 -4.73 -9.89 -6.74
N ASN A 106 -4.28 -10.43 -5.61
CA ASN A 106 -4.54 -11.81 -5.23
C ASN A 106 -4.31 -12.00 -3.72
N PRO A 107 -5.25 -12.63 -2.97
CA PRO A 107 -5.05 -12.97 -1.56
C PRO A 107 -4.14 -14.20 -1.36
N ASP A 108 -3.93 -15.00 -2.40
CA ASP A 108 -3.02 -16.17 -2.34
C ASP A 108 -1.56 -15.74 -2.45
N MET A 109 -0.85 -15.82 -1.34
CA MET A 109 0.57 -15.44 -1.26
C MET A 109 1.50 -16.41 -2.00
N GLU A 110 1.12 -17.67 -2.25
CA GLU A 110 1.92 -18.59 -3.07
C GLU A 110 1.94 -18.15 -4.52
N GLU A 111 0.77 -17.80 -5.02
CA GLU A 111 0.62 -17.24 -6.36
C GLU A 111 1.36 -15.92 -6.49
N CYS A 112 1.29 -15.05 -5.47
CA CYS A 112 2.04 -13.79 -5.45
C CYS A 112 3.56 -14.03 -5.51
N VAL A 113 4.08 -15.02 -4.80
CA VAL A 113 5.49 -15.44 -4.86
C VAL A 113 5.85 -15.92 -6.26
N ARG A 114 5.01 -16.77 -6.87
CA ARG A 114 5.22 -17.30 -8.22
C ARG A 114 5.32 -16.17 -9.25
N ILE A 115 4.33 -15.28 -9.29
CA ILE A 115 4.30 -14.13 -10.21
C ILE A 115 5.51 -13.21 -9.98
N SER A 116 5.86 -12.92 -8.73
CA SER A 116 7.02 -12.07 -8.42
C SER A 116 8.34 -12.65 -8.93
N ARG A 117 8.50 -13.97 -8.88
CA ARG A 117 9.67 -14.66 -9.46
C ARG A 117 9.68 -14.64 -10.98
N GLU A 118 8.53 -14.95 -11.61
CA GLU A 118 8.41 -14.97 -13.07
C GLU A 118 8.72 -13.60 -13.70
N TRP A 119 8.27 -12.52 -13.08
CA TRP A 119 8.55 -11.16 -13.51
C TRP A 119 9.87 -10.60 -12.99
N ASN A 120 10.60 -11.37 -12.18
CA ASN A 120 11.88 -10.96 -11.59
C ASN A 120 11.84 -9.56 -11.00
N VAL A 121 10.85 -9.29 -10.13
CA VAL A 121 10.68 -7.97 -9.52
C VAL A 121 11.84 -7.62 -8.59
N ASP A 122 12.23 -6.34 -8.53
CA ASP A 122 13.32 -5.87 -7.67
C ASP A 122 12.87 -5.65 -6.21
N GLY A 123 11.57 -5.49 -5.99
CA GLY A 123 10.99 -5.28 -4.66
C GLY A 123 9.48 -5.37 -4.67
N ILE A 124 8.90 -5.45 -3.47
CA ILE A 124 7.46 -5.66 -3.30
C ILE A 124 6.89 -4.67 -2.28
N ILE A 125 5.74 -4.09 -2.62
CA ILE A 125 4.86 -3.38 -1.69
C ILE A 125 3.60 -4.24 -1.53
N LEU A 126 3.24 -4.56 -0.27
CA LEU A 126 2.01 -5.28 0.06
C LEU A 126 0.98 -4.30 0.61
N LEU A 127 -0.24 -4.30 0.08
CA LEU A 127 -1.35 -3.51 0.60
C LEU A 127 -2.45 -4.45 1.10
N GLY A 128 -2.87 -4.28 2.36
CA GLY A 128 -3.93 -5.06 2.99
C GLY A 128 -3.53 -6.51 3.30
N ALA A 129 -2.24 -6.83 3.32
CA ALA A 129 -1.77 -8.17 3.66
C ALA A 129 -1.89 -8.43 5.17
N LYS A 130 -2.25 -9.65 5.53
CA LYS A 130 -2.12 -10.15 6.91
C LYS A 130 -0.64 -10.40 7.24
N ARG A 131 -0.29 -10.39 8.52
CA ARG A 131 1.06 -10.63 9.02
C ARG A 131 1.71 -11.92 8.45
N GLU A 132 0.95 -13.00 8.46
CA GLU A 132 1.38 -14.30 7.93
C GLU A 132 1.71 -14.21 6.44
N GLY A 133 0.91 -13.46 5.68
CA GLY A 133 1.15 -13.21 4.25
C GLY A 133 2.44 -12.44 4.00
N TYR A 134 2.73 -11.41 4.80
CA TYR A 134 3.99 -10.67 4.73
C TYR A 134 5.20 -11.59 4.92
N TYR A 135 5.20 -12.39 6.00
CA TYR A 135 6.31 -13.29 6.28
C TYR A 135 6.43 -14.42 5.26
N LYS A 136 5.32 -14.90 4.70
CA LYS A 136 5.33 -15.89 3.63
C LYS A 136 6.03 -15.36 2.36
N ILE A 137 5.73 -14.13 1.95
CA ILE A 137 6.42 -13.47 0.83
C ILE A 137 7.91 -13.32 1.15
N LYS A 138 8.25 -12.82 2.34
CA LYS A 138 9.63 -12.54 2.74
C LYS A 138 10.48 -13.79 2.87
N ALA A 139 9.93 -14.88 3.36
CA ALA A 139 10.64 -16.18 3.47
C ALA A 139 10.95 -16.81 2.11
N ASN A 140 10.17 -16.50 1.07
CA ASN A 140 10.27 -17.13 -0.24
C ASN A 140 10.96 -16.25 -1.30
N LEU A 141 11.21 -14.97 -1.03
CA LEU A 141 11.81 -14.03 -1.97
C LEU A 141 12.97 -13.27 -1.29
N SER A 142 14.05 -13.09 -2.03
CA SER A 142 15.25 -12.37 -1.55
C SER A 142 15.20 -10.87 -1.86
N VAL A 143 14.04 -10.34 -2.26
CA VAL A 143 13.85 -8.91 -2.54
C VAL A 143 13.30 -8.19 -1.33
N PRO A 144 13.57 -6.89 -1.15
CA PRO A 144 12.98 -6.11 -0.07
C PRO A 144 11.45 -6.04 -0.18
N VAL A 145 10.80 -6.10 0.98
CA VAL A 145 9.34 -6.06 1.13
C VAL A 145 8.97 -4.96 2.10
N VAL A 146 8.04 -4.11 1.69
CA VAL A 146 7.39 -3.09 2.54
C VAL A 146 5.89 -3.34 2.53
N SER A 147 5.24 -3.25 3.67
CA SER A 147 3.79 -3.35 3.75
C SER A 147 3.12 -2.00 4.01
N ILE A 148 1.86 -1.91 3.61
CA ILE A 148 0.94 -0.83 3.97
C ILE A 148 -0.22 -1.46 4.73
N ASP A 149 -0.49 -0.94 5.93
CA ASP A 149 -1.60 -1.35 6.79
C ASP A 149 -1.58 -2.84 7.19
N THR A 150 -0.39 -3.43 7.34
CA THR A 150 -0.26 -4.79 7.91
C THR A 150 -0.19 -4.70 9.43
N PRO A 151 -0.93 -5.54 10.16
CA PRO A 151 -0.94 -5.55 11.62
C PRO A 151 0.28 -6.27 12.20
N PHE A 152 1.31 -5.52 12.58
CA PHE A 152 2.46 -6.07 13.31
C PHE A 152 2.33 -5.79 14.81
N SER A 153 2.73 -6.76 15.62
CA SER A 153 2.81 -6.66 17.07
C SER A 153 4.22 -6.25 17.54
N ALA A 154 4.36 -5.99 18.82
CA ALA A 154 5.68 -5.70 19.42
C ALA A 154 6.66 -6.87 19.36
N GLU A 155 6.16 -8.10 19.18
CA GLU A 155 6.96 -9.33 19.10
C GLU A 155 7.48 -9.60 17.69
N ASP A 156 6.88 -8.95 16.68
CA ASP A 156 7.28 -9.10 15.28
C ASP A 156 8.65 -8.48 15.04
N LYS A 157 9.45 -9.15 14.21
CA LYS A 157 10.80 -8.71 13.89
C LYS A 157 11.00 -8.62 12.37
N ASP A 158 11.96 -7.79 11.99
CA ASP A 158 12.43 -7.69 10.61
C ASP A 158 11.31 -7.37 9.60
N TYR A 159 10.59 -6.26 9.84
CA TYR A 159 9.55 -5.77 8.94
C TYR A 159 9.64 -4.26 8.74
N VAL A 160 9.09 -3.79 7.64
CA VAL A 160 8.83 -2.37 7.37
C VAL A 160 7.36 -2.21 6.99
N ASN A 161 6.64 -1.42 7.76
CA ASN A 161 5.23 -1.14 7.56
C ASN A 161 4.95 0.37 7.57
N VAL A 162 4.01 0.79 6.76
CA VAL A 162 3.44 2.14 6.76
C VAL A 162 1.97 2.01 7.10
N GLY A 163 1.57 2.47 8.26
CA GLY A 163 0.20 2.37 8.77
C GLY A 163 -0.36 3.73 9.18
N LEU A 164 -1.46 3.69 9.91
CA LEU A 164 -2.13 4.86 10.47
C LEU A 164 -2.16 4.74 12.00
N LYS A 165 -2.29 5.87 12.69
CA LYS A 165 -2.64 5.94 14.12
C LYS A 165 -4.14 5.74 14.30
N ASP A 166 -4.62 4.51 13.98
CA ASP A 166 -6.05 4.19 13.93
C ASP A 166 -6.76 4.38 15.27
N TYR A 167 -6.11 3.98 16.36
CA TYR A 167 -6.64 4.16 17.71
C TYR A 167 -6.86 5.64 18.05
N GLU A 168 -5.82 6.46 17.88
CA GLU A 168 -5.88 7.88 18.19
C GLU A 168 -6.91 8.59 17.30
N ALA A 169 -6.96 8.25 16.01
CA ALA A 169 -7.90 8.81 15.07
C ALA A 169 -9.37 8.51 15.45
N ALA A 170 -9.67 7.25 15.77
CA ALA A 170 -11.02 6.87 16.18
C ALA A 170 -11.40 7.48 17.53
N LYS A 171 -10.44 7.57 18.45
CA LYS A 171 -10.66 8.24 19.75
C LYS A 171 -10.97 9.73 19.57
N GLU A 172 -10.25 10.40 18.68
CA GLU A 172 -10.48 11.82 18.35
C GLU A 172 -11.86 12.04 17.74
N MET A 173 -12.27 11.23 16.75
CA MET A 173 -13.61 11.30 16.16
C MET A 173 -14.69 11.08 17.21
N THR A 174 -14.53 10.09 18.08
CA THR A 174 -15.53 9.81 19.13
C THR A 174 -15.62 10.93 20.12
N LYS A 175 -14.49 11.52 20.57
CA LYS A 175 -14.47 12.71 21.43
C LYS A 175 -15.15 13.91 20.77
N TYR A 176 -14.99 14.09 19.47
CA TYR A 176 -15.70 15.12 18.74
C TYR A 176 -17.21 14.90 18.79
N LEU A 177 -17.71 13.69 18.49
CA LEU A 177 -19.14 13.38 18.59
C LEU A 177 -19.69 13.59 20.00
N LEU A 178 -18.93 13.19 21.02
CA LEU A 178 -19.29 13.43 22.43
C LEU A 178 -19.34 14.92 22.77
N SER A 179 -18.42 15.73 22.23
CA SER A 179 -18.40 17.19 22.42
C SER A 179 -19.59 17.90 21.74
N MET A 180 -20.17 17.26 20.73
CA MET A 180 -21.39 17.71 20.04
C MET A 180 -22.67 17.31 20.80
N GLY A 181 -22.56 16.62 21.94
CA GLY A 181 -23.67 16.21 22.82
C GLY A 181 -24.12 14.77 22.64
N HIS A 182 -23.64 14.06 21.62
CA HIS A 182 -24.04 12.67 21.40
C HIS A 182 -23.58 11.78 22.53
N ARG A 183 -24.48 10.91 23.02
CA ARG A 183 -24.23 9.94 24.08
C ARG A 183 -24.53 8.51 23.65
N LYS A 184 -25.28 8.36 22.54
CA LYS A 184 -25.61 7.06 21.91
C LYS A 184 -25.03 7.07 20.52
N ILE A 185 -23.82 6.55 20.38
CA ILE A 185 -23.05 6.48 19.14
C ILE A 185 -22.96 5.03 18.73
N ALA A 186 -23.42 4.67 17.53
CA ALA A 186 -23.27 3.33 17.00
C ALA A 186 -22.01 3.25 16.15
N PHE A 187 -21.22 2.19 16.30
CA PHE A 187 -19.96 1.97 15.59
C PHE A 187 -20.12 0.93 14.49
N PHE A 188 -19.72 1.26 13.26
CA PHE A 188 -19.83 0.40 12.09
C PHE A 188 -18.49 0.26 11.38
N SER A 189 -18.14 -0.99 11.02
CA SER A 189 -16.96 -1.26 10.21
C SER A 189 -17.19 -2.37 9.19
N LEU A 190 -16.28 -2.49 8.22
CA LEU A 190 -16.24 -3.59 7.25
C LEU A 190 -15.55 -4.80 7.86
N THR A 191 -16.31 -5.88 8.13
CA THR A 191 -15.71 -7.14 8.56
C THR A 191 -16.38 -8.32 7.87
N GLU A 192 -15.62 -9.41 7.65
CA GLU A 192 -16.22 -10.66 7.16
C GLU A 192 -16.77 -11.50 8.29
N GLY A 193 -18.06 -11.86 8.19
CA GLY A 193 -18.63 -13.05 8.77
C GLY A 193 -18.48 -13.28 10.28
N GLY A 194 -18.57 -12.24 11.10
CA GLY A 194 -18.58 -12.43 12.57
C GLY A 194 -17.28 -13.00 13.16
N GLU A 195 -16.19 -12.98 12.41
CA GLU A 195 -14.89 -13.37 12.94
C GLU A 195 -14.40 -12.38 13.99
N LEU A 196 -13.95 -12.93 15.11
CA LEU A 196 -13.50 -12.25 16.32
C LEU A 196 -12.51 -11.10 16.04
N LEU A 197 -12.63 -10.06 16.85
CA LEU A 197 -11.82 -8.82 16.94
C LEU A 197 -10.31 -8.96 16.63
N GLU A 198 -9.73 -10.12 16.91
CA GLU A 198 -8.28 -10.35 16.74
C GLU A 198 -7.80 -10.42 15.27
N LYS A 199 -8.72 -10.65 14.31
CA LYS A 199 -8.34 -10.82 12.90
C LYS A 199 -8.43 -9.55 12.05
N HIS A 200 -9.02 -8.47 12.59
CA HIS A 200 -9.22 -7.19 11.91
C HIS A 200 -8.53 -6.06 12.67
N TYR A 201 -7.22 -6.08 12.66
CA TYR A 201 -6.39 -5.18 13.48
C TYR A 201 -6.74 -3.69 13.33
N ILE A 202 -6.95 -3.19 12.12
CA ILE A 202 -7.26 -1.78 11.87
C ILE A 202 -8.59 -1.41 12.52
N ASP A 203 -9.64 -2.17 12.25
CA ASP A 203 -10.96 -1.94 12.83
C ASP A 203 -10.99 -2.22 14.33
N SER A 204 -10.17 -3.14 14.83
CA SER A 204 -10.00 -3.39 16.26
C SER A 204 -9.38 -2.20 16.98
N GLU A 205 -8.37 -1.56 16.40
CA GLU A 205 -7.75 -0.35 16.93
C GLU A 205 -8.73 0.84 16.89
N ARG A 206 -9.49 1.00 15.79
CA ARG A 206 -10.55 2.02 15.69
C ARG A 206 -11.65 1.78 16.73
N TYR A 207 -12.11 0.54 16.89
CA TYR A 207 -13.10 0.21 17.91
C TYR A 207 -12.58 0.43 19.31
N ARG A 208 -11.34 0.09 19.61
CA ARG A 208 -10.70 0.34 20.90
C ARG A 208 -10.65 1.84 21.19
N GLY A 209 -10.25 2.66 20.22
CA GLY A 209 -10.25 4.13 20.37
C GLY A 209 -11.64 4.71 20.62
N TYR A 210 -12.66 4.21 19.90
CA TYR A 210 -14.06 4.54 20.12
C TYR A 210 -14.51 4.15 21.54
N LYS A 211 -14.25 2.89 21.93
CA LYS A 211 -14.64 2.35 23.23
C LYS A 211 -14.03 3.17 24.37
N ASP A 212 -12.73 3.38 24.34
CA ASP A 212 -12.02 4.12 25.40
C ASP A 212 -12.53 5.56 25.52
N ALA A 213 -12.86 6.22 24.41
CA ALA A 213 -13.44 7.58 24.43
C ALA A 213 -14.84 7.60 25.08
N MET A 214 -15.66 6.58 24.82
CA MET A 214 -16.98 6.44 25.47
C MET A 214 -16.84 6.19 26.97
N GLU A 215 -15.94 5.28 27.37
CA GLU A 215 -15.70 4.92 28.76
C GLU A 215 -15.10 6.08 29.59
N GLU A 216 -14.24 6.92 28.99
CA GLU A 216 -13.71 8.14 29.63
C GLU A 216 -14.82 9.14 30.04
N GLU A 217 -15.95 9.14 29.33
CA GLU A 217 -17.14 9.94 29.66
C GLU A 217 -18.16 9.20 30.52
N GLY A 218 -17.80 8.02 31.04
CA GLY A 218 -18.69 7.19 31.87
C GLY A 218 -19.83 6.52 31.09
N LEU A 219 -19.70 6.40 29.76
CA LEU A 219 -20.68 5.80 28.88
C LEU A 219 -20.28 4.38 28.51
N SER A 220 -21.27 3.49 28.35
CA SER A 220 -21.01 2.18 27.77
C SER A 220 -20.77 2.33 26.27
N ALA A 221 -19.71 1.70 25.76
CA ALA A 221 -19.52 1.56 24.33
C ALA A 221 -20.68 0.73 23.74
N GLY A 222 -21.15 1.16 22.56
CA GLY A 222 -22.13 0.39 21.80
C GLY A 222 -21.54 -0.90 21.21
N VAL A 223 -22.43 -1.74 20.69
CA VAL A 223 -22.02 -2.95 19.97
C VAL A 223 -21.28 -2.56 18.70
N TRP A 224 -20.25 -3.33 18.36
CA TRP A 224 -19.59 -3.24 17.07
C TRP A 224 -20.46 -3.89 16.00
N HIS A 225 -20.94 -3.10 15.06
CA HIS A 225 -21.78 -3.54 13.95
C HIS A 225 -20.94 -3.82 12.72
N ASN A 226 -20.98 -5.06 12.27
CA ASN A 226 -20.20 -5.52 11.10
C ASN A 226 -21.00 -5.34 9.82
N LEU A 227 -20.45 -4.62 8.87
CA LEU A 227 -20.97 -4.48 7.52
C LEU A 227 -20.33 -5.49 6.56
N SER A 228 -21.10 -5.99 5.63
CA SER A 228 -20.61 -6.90 4.60
C SER A 228 -19.72 -6.17 3.59
N PHE A 229 -18.76 -6.90 3.00
CA PHE A 229 -17.97 -6.37 1.89
C PHE A 229 -18.80 -6.16 0.62
N THR A 230 -19.88 -6.92 0.40
CA THR A 230 -20.72 -6.77 -0.77
C THR A 230 -21.82 -5.71 -0.57
N GLU A 231 -21.96 -4.80 -1.53
CA GLU A 231 -22.96 -3.73 -1.50
C GLU A 231 -24.40 -4.26 -1.34
N GLU A 232 -24.73 -5.37 -2.02
CA GLU A 232 -26.06 -5.97 -1.93
C GLU A 232 -26.41 -6.39 -0.50
N TRP A 233 -25.46 -7.01 0.21
CA TRP A 233 -25.68 -7.41 1.62
C TRP A 233 -25.70 -6.21 2.55
N ARG A 234 -24.89 -5.19 2.31
CA ARG A 234 -24.93 -3.94 3.08
C ARG A 234 -26.28 -3.26 2.99
N LYS A 235 -26.90 -3.20 1.79
CA LYS A 235 -28.26 -2.65 1.63
C LYS A 235 -29.30 -3.38 2.49
N LYS A 236 -29.22 -4.71 2.59
CA LYS A 236 -30.10 -5.50 3.47
C LYS A 236 -29.83 -5.21 4.95
N GLN A 237 -28.55 -5.06 5.33
CA GLN A 237 -28.16 -4.70 6.70
C GLN A 237 -28.64 -3.30 7.06
N TYR A 238 -28.54 -2.31 6.18
CA TYR A 238 -29.05 -0.95 6.42
C TYR A 238 -30.57 -0.97 6.67
N LEU A 239 -31.32 -1.79 5.96
CA LEU A 239 -32.76 -1.97 6.20
C LEU A 239 -33.03 -2.56 7.58
N SER A 240 -32.33 -3.62 7.98
CA SER A 240 -32.45 -4.21 9.30
C SER A 240 -32.14 -3.20 10.41
N PHE A 241 -31.04 -2.45 10.27
CA PHE A 241 -30.66 -1.41 11.23
C PHE A 241 -31.70 -0.29 11.33
N TYR A 242 -32.32 0.07 10.20
CA TYR A 242 -33.39 1.06 10.19
C TYR A 242 -34.64 0.57 10.93
N GLU A 243 -35.05 -0.68 10.73
CA GLU A 243 -36.17 -1.31 11.43
C GLU A 243 -35.93 -1.35 12.93
N GLU A 244 -34.69 -1.50 13.38
CA GLU A 244 -34.24 -1.40 14.76
C GLU A 244 -33.95 0.05 15.19
N LYS A 245 -34.37 1.06 14.41
CA LYS A 245 -34.15 2.50 14.63
C LYS A 245 -32.69 2.85 14.88
N PHE A 246 -31.77 2.25 14.09
CA PHE A 246 -30.33 2.38 14.27
C PHE A 246 -29.88 2.23 15.72
N PHE A 247 -30.50 1.28 16.44
CA PHE A 247 -30.20 1.00 17.85
C PHE A 247 -30.44 2.22 18.78
N HIS A 248 -31.37 3.11 18.40
CA HIS A 248 -31.64 4.39 19.09
C HIS A 248 -30.41 5.32 19.14
N ALA A 249 -29.44 5.15 18.26
CA ALA A 249 -28.30 6.04 18.18
C ALA A 249 -28.70 7.43 17.69
N THR A 250 -28.00 8.43 18.18
CA THR A 250 -28.10 9.82 17.69
C THR A 250 -26.98 10.15 16.70
N ALA A 251 -25.92 9.34 16.68
CA ALA A 251 -24.84 9.44 15.73
C ALA A 251 -24.32 8.05 15.31
N LEU A 252 -23.89 7.93 14.06
CA LEU A 252 -23.19 6.77 13.52
C LEU A 252 -21.73 7.14 13.30
N PHE A 253 -20.81 6.31 13.79
CA PHE A 253 -19.40 6.35 13.44
C PHE A 253 -19.10 5.17 12.52
N VAL A 254 -18.83 5.45 11.26
CA VAL A 254 -18.64 4.48 10.18
C VAL A 254 -17.17 4.53 9.76
N THR A 255 -16.47 3.40 9.83
CA THR A 255 -15.00 3.36 9.64
C THR A 255 -14.52 3.39 8.19
N ALA A 256 -15.43 3.65 7.22
CA ALA A 256 -15.06 3.98 5.85
C ALA A 256 -16.08 4.94 5.22
N ASP A 257 -15.60 5.98 4.55
CA ASP A 257 -16.44 7.01 3.95
C ASP A 257 -17.40 6.46 2.89
N ILE A 258 -16.98 5.46 2.11
CA ILE A 258 -17.86 4.88 1.09
C ILE A 258 -19.12 4.30 1.72
N MET A 259 -19.01 3.63 2.87
CA MET A 259 -20.17 3.11 3.59
C MET A 259 -20.97 4.22 4.26
N ALA A 260 -20.31 5.26 4.79
CA ALA A 260 -20.98 6.43 5.32
C ALA A 260 -21.83 7.11 4.24
N LEU A 261 -21.34 7.24 3.02
CA LEU A 261 -22.08 7.78 1.88
C LEU A 261 -23.26 6.88 1.47
N GLU A 262 -23.09 5.57 1.48
CA GLU A 262 -24.18 4.63 1.26
C GLU A 262 -25.28 4.76 2.33
N MET A 263 -24.91 4.91 3.60
CA MET A 263 -25.85 5.15 4.71
C MET A 263 -26.56 6.49 4.57
N MET A 264 -25.84 7.57 4.19
CA MET A 264 -26.44 8.86 3.90
C MET A 264 -27.48 8.75 2.80
N ARG A 265 -27.14 8.07 1.69
CA ARG A 265 -28.09 7.85 0.59
C ARG A 265 -29.31 7.07 1.06
N PHE A 266 -29.10 5.99 1.85
CA PHE A 266 -30.18 5.20 2.43
C PHE A 266 -31.12 6.04 3.31
N CYS A 267 -30.57 6.96 4.13
CA CYS A 267 -31.32 7.87 4.96
C CYS A 267 -32.12 8.88 4.12
N MET A 268 -31.51 9.46 3.09
CA MET A 268 -32.18 10.40 2.18
C MET A 268 -33.37 9.76 1.48
N ASP A 269 -33.23 8.51 1.02
CA ASP A 269 -34.34 7.77 0.34
C ASP A 269 -35.52 7.48 1.30
N ARG A 270 -35.35 7.66 2.62
CA ARG A 270 -36.34 7.47 3.67
C ARG A 270 -36.75 8.75 4.38
N ALA A 271 -36.35 9.89 3.85
CA ALA A 271 -36.61 11.21 4.42
C ALA A 271 -36.11 11.36 5.88
N ILE A 272 -35.00 10.66 6.23
CA ILE A 272 -34.30 10.85 7.49
C ILE A 272 -33.35 12.03 7.30
N SER A 273 -33.55 13.10 8.05
CA SER A 273 -32.72 14.32 7.96
C SER A 273 -31.36 14.10 8.58
N ILE A 274 -30.30 14.44 7.84
CA ILE A 274 -28.92 14.44 8.28
C ILE A 274 -28.46 15.92 8.22
N PRO A 275 -27.96 16.49 9.33
CA PRO A 275 -27.66 15.86 10.62
C PRO A 275 -28.77 15.89 11.68
N GLU A 276 -29.95 16.48 11.43
CA GLU A 276 -30.93 16.87 12.45
C GLU A 276 -31.54 15.67 13.21
N GLN A 277 -31.84 14.58 12.49
CA GLN A 277 -32.39 13.37 13.09
C GLN A 277 -31.31 12.34 13.40
N LEU A 278 -30.23 12.31 12.59
CA LEU A 278 -29.15 11.36 12.72
C LEU A 278 -27.84 11.96 12.21
N SER A 279 -26.86 12.10 13.06
CA SER A 279 -25.52 12.48 12.68
C SER A 279 -24.73 11.29 12.10
N ILE A 280 -23.90 11.51 11.07
CA ILE A 280 -23.07 10.49 10.46
C ILE A 280 -21.64 11.01 10.35
N ALA A 281 -20.69 10.26 10.92
CA ALA A 281 -19.26 10.51 10.80
C ALA A 281 -18.59 9.35 10.07
N GLY A 282 -17.68 9.68 9.15
CA GLY A 282 -16.93 8.74 8.33
C GLY A 282 -15.47 8.58 8.75
N PHE A 283 -14.73 7.87 7.90
CA PHE A 283 -13.30 7.67 7.98
C PHE A 283 -12.73 7.51 6.57
N ASP A 284 -11.57 8.04 6.26
CA ASP A 284 -10.72 8.04 5.06
C ASP A 284 -10.52 9.42 4.44
N GLY A 285 -11.51 10.32 4.47
CA GLY A 285 -11.43 11.65 3.87
C GLY A 285 -11.52 11.62 2.34
N ILE A 286 -12.34 10.72 1.77
CA ILE A 286 -12.45 10.61 0.30
C ILE A 286 -13.10 11.84 -0.31
N LYS A 287 -12.68 12.18 -1.53
CA LYS A 287 -13.17 13.38 -2.24
C LYS A 287 -14.69 13.38 -2.45
N ALA A 288 -15.30 12.20 -2.63
CA ALA A 288 -16.74 12.07 -2.83
C ALA A 288 -17.53 12.63 -1.62
N GLY A 289 -17.06 12.42 -0.39
CA GLY A 289 -17.70 12.95 0.82
C GLY A 289 -17.76 14.47 0.86
N ARG A 290 -16.80 15.16 0.22
CA ARG A 290 -16.78 16.62 0.10
C ARG A 290 -17.71 17.17 -0.98
N CYS A 291 -18.16 16.32 -1.89
CA CYS A 291 -19.08 16.67 -2.97
C CYS A 291 -20.55 16.41 -2.61
N MET A 292 -20.80 15.82 -1.42
CA MET A 292 -22.15 15.59 -0.93
C MET A 292 -22.75 16.82 -0.28
N HIS A 293 -24.07 16.85 -0.19
CA HIS A 293 -24.80 17.80 0.64
C HIS A 293 -25.84 17.06 1.49
N PRO A 294 -25.73 17.05 2.82
CA PRO A 294 -24.66 17.68 3.62
C PRO A 294 -23.28 17.04 3.40
N MET A 295 -22.21 17.84 3.53
CA MET A 295 -20.83 17.40 3.37
C MET A 295 -20.41 16.49 4.54
N LEU A 296 -19.79 15.36 4.23
CA LEU A 296 -19.44 14.33 5.23
C LEU A 296 -18.35 14.83 6.21
N THR A 297 -18.63 14.74 7.50
CA THR A 297 -17.63 14.85 8.57
C THR A 297 -16.85 13.53 8.65
N THR A 298 -15.51 13.57 8.60
CA THR A 298 -14.70 12.34 8.51
C THR A 298 -13.32 12.51 9.12
N MET A 299 -12.70 11.38 9.51
CA MET A 299 -11.25 11.34 9.77
C MET A 299 -10.49 11.19 8.47
N GLU A 300 -9.80 12.24 8.05
CA GLU A 300 -9.01 12.26 6.82
C GLU A 300 -7.65 11.58 7.04
N GLN A 301 -7.35 10.53 6.29
CA GLN A 301 -6.04 9.92 6.19
C GLN A 301 -5.37 10.27 4.85
N ASP A 302 -4.06 10.54 4.87
CA ASP A 302 -3.30 10.75 3.63
C ASP A 302 -2.88 9.41 3.03
N SER A 303 -3.82 8.79 2.31
CA SER A 303 -3.60 7.52 1.60
C SER A 303 -2.49 7.64 0.54
N ALA A 304 -2.36 8.80 -0.10
CA ALA A 304 -1.29 9.06 -1.06
C ALA A 304 0.08 9.11 -0.36
N GLU A 305 0.18 9.70 0.84
CA GLU A 305 1.43 9.70 1.60
C GLU A 305 1.82 8.29 2.06
N LYS A 306 0.87 7.42 2.40
CA LYS A 306 1.17 5.99 2.65
C LYS A 306 1.89 5.37 1.45
N GLY A 307 1.37 5.58 0.24
CA GLY A 307 2.00 5.10 -1.00
C GLY A 307 3.41 5.67 -1.23
N ARG A 308 3.56 6.99 -1.15
CA ARG A 308 4.86 7.68 -1.28
C ARG A 308 5.87 7.18 -0.25
N ARG A 309 5.44 7.04 1.00
CA ARG A 309 6.28 6.57 2.09
C ARG A 309 6.73 5.13 1.89
N ALA A 310 5.83 4.24 1.47
CA ALA A 310 6.17 2.85 1.17
C ALA A 310 7.22 2.75 0.06
N VAL A 311 7.09 3.51 -1.02
CA VAL A 311 8.11 3.58 -2.09
C VAL A 311 9.45 4.09 -1.55
N LYS A 312 9.45 5.17 -0.76
CA LYS A 312 10.68 5.71 -0.15
C LYS A 312 11.42 4.67 0.69
N GLU A 313 10.70 3.95 1.56
CA GLU A 313 11.28 2.91 2.40
C GLU A 313 11.81 1.74 1.54
N LEU A 314 11.05 1.29 0.55
CA LEU A 314 11.47 0.21 -0.35
C LEU A 314 12.76 0.55 -1.10
N LEU A 315 12.84 1.75 -1.69
CA LEU A 315 14.02 2.20 -2.42
C LEU A 315 15.24 2.38 -1.49
N SER A 316 15.03 2.76 -0.23
CA SER A 316 16.09 2.80 0.77
C SER A 316 16.66 1.41 1.05
N LEU A 317 15.80 0.38 1.18
CA LEU A 317 16.22 -1.00 1.34
C LEU A 317 16.97 -1.54 0.12
N LEU A 318 16.50 -1.22 -1.08
CA LEU A 318 17.19 -1.58 -2.33
C LEU A 318 18.59 -0.99 -2.41
N SER A 319 18.74 0.28 -2.04
CA SER A 319 20.03 0.98 -2.05
C SER A 319 20.99 0.38 -1.02
N ALA A 320 20.52 0.03 0.18
CA ALA A 320 21.32 -0.59 1.23
C ALA A 320 21.80 -1.99 0.81
N GLY A 321 20.93 -2.80 0.20
CA GLY A 321 21.29 -4.10 -0.35
C GLY A 321 22.35 -4.01 -1.46
N ALA A 322 22.22 -3.04 -2.36
CA ALA A 322 23.21 -2.83 -3.42
C ALA A 322 24.61 -2.47 -2.88
N CYS A 323 24.69 -1.68 -1.80
CA CYS A 323 25.95 -1.38 -1.12
C CYS A 323 26.63 -2.63 -0.53
N LEU A 324 25.86 -3.48 0.14
CA LEU A 324 26.40 -4.72 0.73
C LEU A 324 26.95 -5.69 -0.33
N PHE A 325 26.31 -5.79 -1.49
CA PHE A 325 26.82 -6.60 -2.62
C PHE A 325 28.03 -5.97 -3.32
N ALA A 326 28.14 -4.64 -3.35
CA ALA A 326 29.33 -3.95 -3.89
C ALA A 326 30.55 -4.20 -3.00
N ASP A 327 30.42 -4.05 -1.68
CA ASP A 327 31.48 -4.31 -0.71
C ASP A 327 31.93 -5.79 -0.69
N ALA A 328 30.96 -6.73 -0.87
CA ALA A 328 31.28 -8.15 -0.97
C ALA A 328 32.07 -8.47 -2.25
N ARG A 329 31.72 -7.85 -3.39
CA ARG A 329 32.47 -8.00 -4.65
C ARG A 329 33.86 -7.38 -4.60
N GLU A 330 34.00 -6.24 -3.91
CA GLU A 330 35.30 -5.59 -3.73
C GLU A 330 36.21 -6.39 -2.81
N LYS A 331 35.68 -6.96 -1.71
CA LYS A 331 36.39 -7.90 -0.83
C LYS A 331 36.79 -9.18 -1.56
N GLN A 332 35.96 -9.74 -2.45
CA GLN A 332 36.33 -10.90 -3.29
C GLN A 332 37.41 -10.56 -4.31
N ARG A 333 37.42 -9.36 -4.90
CA ARG A 333 38.49 -8.91 -5.78
C ARG A 333 39.84 -8.75 -5.05
N VAL A 334 39.81 -8.28 -3.81
CA VAL A 334 41.02 -8.12 -2.98
C VAL A 334 41.55 -9.47 -2.50
N VAL A 335 40.65 -10.46 -2.24
CA VAL A 335 41.05 -11.82 -1.83
C VAL A 335 41.65 -12.62 -2.98
N SER A 336 41.23 -12.38 -4.24
CA SER A 336 41.82 -13.06 -5.39
C SER A 336 43.27 -12.61 -5.71
N CYS A 337 43.77 -11.57 -5.05
CA CYS A 337 45.14 -11.06 -5.20
C CYS A 337 46.08 -11.50 -4.07
N LYS A 338 45.61 -12.25 -3.06
CA LYS A 338 46.44 -12.78 -1.97
C LYS A 338 46.02 -14.20 -1.67
N GLN A 339 46.59 -15.15 -2.41
CA GLN A 339 46.72 -16.53 -1.91
C GLN A 339 47.81 -16.52 -0.83
N GLU A 340 47.44 -16.75 0.41
CA GLU A 340 48.03 -17.67 1.39
C GLU A 340 47.41 -17.51 2.78
N LYS A 341 46.82 -18.64 3.19
CA LYS A 341 46.69 -19.15 4.57
C LYS A 341 45.78 -18.47 5.61
N GLU A 342 44.89 -19.30 6.04
CA GLU A 342 44.40 -19.64 7.38
C GLU A 342 43.01 -19.22 7.78
N ASN A 343 42.19 -20.24 7.94
CA ASN A 343 41.12 -20.46 8.92
C ASN A 343 40.54 -19.22 9.64
N SER A 344 39.33 -18.88 9.25
CA SER A 344 38.30 -18.42 10.23
C SER A 344 36.92 -18.70 9.68
N ARG A 345 36.31 -19.75 10.18
CA ARG A 345 34.84 -19.93 10.15
C ARG A 345 34.20 -18.85 10.98
N ASN A 346 33.04 -18.41 10.52
CA ASN A 346 32.01 -17.62 11.24
C ASN A 346 32.32 -16.14 11.50
N LYS A 347 31.81 -15.30 10.59
CA LYS A 347 31.03 -14.09 10.94
C LYS A 347 30.17 -13.72 9.72
N VAL A 348 29.03 -14.40 9.56
CA VAL A 348 27.87 -13.76 8.98
C VAL A 348 27.47 -12.72 10.03
N SER A 349 27.79 -11.46 9.79
CA SER A 349 27.28 -10.36 10.61
C SER A 349 25.76 -10.44 10.53
N GLU A 350 25.12 -10.76 11.64
CA GLU A 350 23.70 -10.57 11.87
C GLU A 350 23.38 -9.12 11.52
N VAL A 351 22.73 -8.93 10.39
CA VAL A 351 21.99 -7.70 10.11
C VAL A 351 20.81 -7.78 11.09
N GLU A 352 20.94 -7.17 12.25
CA GLU A 352 19.82 -7.00 13.18
C GLU A 352 18.61 -6.53 12.39
N GLY A 353 17.56 -7.34 12.36
CA GLY A 353 16.34 -7.09 11.62
C GLY A 353 15.72 -5.78 12.06
N LYS A 354 15.74 -4.78 11.19
CA LYS A 354 15.18 -3.45 11.47
C LYS A 354 13.66 -3.52 11.45
N CYS A 355 13.04 -3.53 12.64
CA CYS A 355 11.59 -3.30 12.76
C CYS A 355 11.30 -1.82 12.55
N LYS A 356 10.47 -1.50 11.57
CA LYS A 356 10.07 -0.12 11.29
C LYS A 356 8.56 -0.06 11.05
N ASN A 357 7.82 0.39 12.05
CA ASN A 357 6.40 0.69 11.93
C ASN A 357 6.20 2.21 11.87
N ILE A 358 5.83 2.70 10.71
CA ILE A 358 5.67 4.13 10.44
C ILE A 358 4.17 4.42 10.47
N LEU A 359 3.69 5.00 11.55
CA LEU A 359 2.28 5.33 11.73
C LEU A 359 2.04 6.81 11.38
N LEU A 360 1.27 7.05 10.31
CA LEU A 360 0.87 8.39 9.91
C LEU A 360 -0.31 8.87 10.77
N PRO A 361 -0.45 10.18 11.02
CA PRO A 361 -1.63 10.73 11.68
C PRO A 361 -2.81 10.81 10.70
N ALA A 362 -4.04 10.75 11.23
CA ALA A 362 -5.24 11.24 10.57
C ALA A 362 -5.58 12.64 11.09
N LYS A 363 -6.50 13.33 10.41
CA LYS A 363 -7.00 14.66 10.77
C LYS A 363 -8.51 14.67 10.72
N LEU A 364 -9.13 15.27 11.72
CA LEU A 364 -10.57 15.49 11.71
C LEU A 364 -10.93 16.57 10.67
N PHE A 365 -11.77 16.20 9.72
CA PHE A 365 -12.36 17.09 8.74
C PHE A 365 -13.82 17.38 9.14
N PHE A 366 -14.11 18.63 9.40
CA PHE A 366 -15.43 19.09 9.81
C PHE A 366 -16.30 19.33 8.57
N GLY A 367 -17.27 18.43 8.36
CA GLY A 367 -18.32 18.58 7.37
C GLY A 367 -19.61 19.13 7.99
N GLU A 368 -20.74 18.74 7.39
CA GLU A 368 -22.08 19.20 7.76
C GLU A 368 -22.95 18.08 8.32
N THR A 369 -22.46 16.82 8.33
CA THR A 369 -23.25 15.64 8.71
C THR A 369 -23.31 15.39 10.21
N VAL A 370 -22.77 16.28 11.06
CA VAL A 370 -22.80 16.16 12.52
C VAL A 370 -23.38 17.44 13.12
N ALA A 371 -24.51 17.33 13.84
CA ALA A 371 -25.13 18.42 14.55
C ALA A 371 -24.79 18.40 16.05
N ARG A 372 -24.94 19.54 16.71
CA ARG A 372 -24.96 19.62 18.17
C ARG A 372 -26.37 19.29 18.68
N ILE A 373 -26.49 18.43 19.70
CA ILE A 373 -27.75 18.04 20.33
C ILE A 373 -27.77 18.37 21.81
#